data_673343a6afa263fbe89e7033078345e2
#
_entry.id   673343a6afa263fbe89e7033078345e2
#
_cell.length_a   1.000
_cell.length_b   1.000
_cell.length_c   1.000
_cell.angle_alpha   90.00
_cell.angle_beta   90.00
_cell.angle_gamma   90.00
#
_symmetry.space_group_name_H-M   'P 1'
#
loop_
_entity.id
_entity.type
_entity.pdbx_description
1 polymer ?
#
loop_
_entity_poly.entity_id
_entity_poly.type
_entity_poly.pdbx_seq_one_letter_code
_entity_poly.pdbx_strand_id
1 'polypeptide(L)'
;MTTQQAIEALHALPRMGQGAPGLARMQNLCDHLGNPEKELQCIHIAGTNGKGSLAAMTSSILTAAGYKTGLTISPYVVDFRERFQIDGEMIPPRTLANLTEKVLDAIDAIEAEGGEKPVEFEAVTALAFLWFAREKCDLVVLETGLGGRCDATNVVPHKLVAAITKIGYDHMEVLGDTLDKIAAEKAGIIKEGTVVVNYPDQPAEAMGPILTAAAGAHTSIITPDKDDLTLLRGKRLENRIDYGGYRAALGLPGTHQANHAAMAVEIALALWREFGYDISDDAILQGLADARMPARIEVLRRHPLLLLDGCHNPDGAKMLAATLTRADFEENLVGVLGVLADKDYKDMLSDLAPCFAKIYTVTPNCPRALSAEELQKEARFHTDAEAADSVADAIRKAVDYADENNLAGVVVCGSLYLAAEARPLLLKEAEK
;
A
#
# COMPACT_ATOMS: atom_id res chain seq x y z
N MET A 1 -8.81 -10.61 26.05
CA MET A 1 -7.41 -10.98 25.66
C MET A 1 -6.48 -9.76 25.63
N THR A 2 -5.13 -9.95 25.60
CA THR A 2 -4.17 -8.88 25.33
C THR A 2 -4.14 -8.59 23.83
N THR A 3 -3.61 -7.42 23.44
CA THR A 3 -3.43 -7.07 22.00
C THR A 3 -2.56 -8.10 21.27
N GLN A 4 -1.49 -8.56 21.89
CA GLN A 4 -0.60 -9.57 21.32
C GLN A 4 -1.35 -10.91 21.10
N GLN A 5 -2.13 -11.35 22.08
CA GLN A 5 -2.97 -12.55 21.95
C GLN A 5 -4.02 -12.41 20.85
N ALA A 6 -4.57 -11.21 20.67
CA ALA A 6 -5.53 -10.93 19.59
C ALA A 6 -4.88 -11.08 18.21
N ILE A 7 -3.70 -10.50 18.03
CA ILE A 7 -2.93 -10.62 16.78
C ILE A 7 -2.55 -12.08 16.50
N GLU A 8 -2.05 -12.80 17.51
CA GLU A 8 -1.70 -14.22 17.39
C GLU A 8 -2.93 -15.09 17.01
N ALA A 9 -4.09 -14.81 17.62
CA ALA A 9 -5.32 -15.53 17.30
C ALA A 9 -5.79 -15.28 15.86
N LEU A 10 -5.68 -14.02 15.36
CA LEU A 10 -5.97 -13.71 13.96
C LEU A 10 -4.99 -14.42 13.01
N HIS A 11 -3.69 -14.43 13.31
CA HIS A 11 -2.68 -15.11 12.51
C HIS A 11 -2.79 -16.65 12.54
N ALA A 12 -3.46 -17.22 13.56
CA ALA A 12 -3.72 -18.66 13.63
C ALA A 12 -4.88 -19.10 12.71
N LEU A 13 -5.67 -18.17 12.18
CA LEU A 13 -6.71 -18.47 11.19
C LEU A 13 -6.11 -18.97 9.87
N PRO A 14 -6.87 -19.77 9.09
CA PRO A 14 -6.43 -20.21 7.77
C PRO A 14 -6.08 -19.01 6.87
N ARG A 15 -5.02 -19.12 6.08
CA ARG A 15 -4.68 -18.07 5.10
C ARG A 15 -5.45 -18.19 3.79
N MET A 16 -5.93 -19.39 3.48
CA MET A 16 -6.71 -19.68 2.27
C MET A 16 -7.94 -20.50 2.64
N GLY A 17 -9.08 -20.19 2.03
CA GLY A 17 -10.30 -20.95 2.19
C GLY A 17 -10.27 -22.27 1.41
N GLN A 18 -11.22 -23.15 1.76
CA GLN A 18 -11.48 -24.37 1.00
C GLN A 18 -12.51 -24.05 -0.09
N GLY A 19 -12.28 -24.50 -1.32
CA GLY A 19 -13.23 -24.31 -2.41
C GLY A 19 -12.93 -23.11 -3.33
N ALA A 20 -13.92 -22.77 -4.18
CA ALA A 20 -13.76 -21.68 -5.15
C ALA A 20 -13.77 -20.30 -4.45
N PRO A 21 -12.95 -19.33 -4.96
CA PRO A 21 -12.99 -17.97 -4.44
C PRO A 21 -14.40 -17.34 -4.55
N GLY A 22 -14.84 -16.66 -3.48
CA GLY A 22 -16.14 -16.01 -3.46
C GLY A 22 -16.34 -15.20 -2.18
N LEU A 23 -17.44 -14.45 -2.10
CA LEU A 23 -17.76 -13.56 -0.99
C LEU A 23 -18.66 -14.21 0.07
N ALA A 24 -19.18 -15.41 -0.18
CA ALA A 24 -20.20 -16.04 0.69
C ALA A 24 -19.71 -16.21 2.15
N ARG A 25 -18.45 -16.62 2.34
CA ARG A 25 -17.85 -16.79 3.67
C ARG A 25 -17.71 -15.46 4.41
N MET A 26 -17.24 -14.42 3.71
CA MET A 26 -17.14 -13.06 4.26
C MET A 26 -18.52 -12.49 4.57
N GLN A 27 -19.52 -12.70 3.68
CA GLN A 27 -20.90 -12.27 3.93
C GLN A 27 -21.49 -12.95 5.17
N ASN A 28 -21.28 -14.27 5.30
CA ASN A 28 -21.74 -15.02 6.49
C ASN A 28 -21.10 -14.48 7.78
N LEU A 29 -19.82 -14.10 7.75
CA LEU A 29 -19.16 -13.47 8.89
C LEU A 29 -19.78 -12.09 9.20
N CYS A 30 -20.04 -11.28 8.21
CA CYS A 30 -20.72 -9.99 8.39
C CYS A 30 -22.14 -10.16 8.97
N ASP A 31 -22.90 -11.15 8.50
CA ASP A 31 -24.24 -11.44 9.02
C ASP A 31 -24.21 -11.77 10.52
N HIS A 32 -23.26 -12.58 10.98
CA HIS A 32 -23.06 -12.89 12.40
C HIS A 32 -22.59 -11.72 13.24
N LEU A 33 -21.96 -10.71 12.61
CA LEU A 33 -21.50 -9.48 13.26
C LEU A 33 -22.51 -8.34 13.19
N GLY A 34 -23.72 -8.57 12.64
CA GLY A 34 -24.78 -7.57 12.52
C GLY A 34 -24.67 -6.67 11.30
N ASN A 35 -23.96 -7.11 10.26
CA ASN A 35 -23.80 -6.43 8.97
C ASN A 35 -23.16 -5.03 9.06
N PRO A 36 -22.00 -4.87 9.72
CA PRO A 36 -21.37 -3.57 9.88
C PRO A 36 -20.98 -2.93 8.54
N GLU A 37 -20.72 -3.73 7.49
CA GLU A 37 -20.38 -3.28 6.15
C GLU A 37 -21.49 -2.47 5.47
N LYS A 38 -22.76 -2.66 5.89
CA LYS A 38 -23.91 -1.95 5.33
C LYS A 38 -24.03 -0.51 5.83
N GLU A 39 -23.34 -0.18 6.93
CA GLU A 39 -23.34 1.16 7.51
C GLU A 39 -22.25 2.07 6.89
N LEU A 40 -21.36 1.51 6.05
CA LEU A 40 -20.18 2.20 5.55
C LEU A 40 -20.40 2.82 4.18
N GLN A 41 -19.97 4.08 4.00
CA GLN A 41 -19.84 4.75 2.72
C GLN A 41 -18.37 4.67 2.28
N CYS A 42 -18.06 4.01 1.16
CA CYS A 42 -16.66 3.70 0.88
C CYS A 42 -16.12 4.19 -0.46
N ILE A 43 -14.83 4.53 -0.42
CA ILE A 43 -13.94 4.65 -1.57
C ILE A 43 -13.15 3.35 -1.64
N HIS A 44 -13.36 2.54 -2.68
CA HIS A 44 -12.77 1.23 -2.83
C HIS A 44 -11.64 1.24 -3.84
N ILE A 45 -10.44 0.79 -3.46
CA ILE A 45 -9.22 0.92 -4.27
C ILE A 45 -8.67 -0.46 -4.60
N ALA A 46 -8.60 -0.78 -5.91
CA ALA A 46 -7.93 -1.96 -6.43
C ALA A 46 -6.81 -1.57 -7.40
N GLY A 47 -5.94 -2.52 -7.72
CA GLY A 47 -4.81 -2.31 -8.62
C GLY A 47 -3.65 -3.25 -8.29
N THR A 48 -2.58 -3.20 -9.06
CA THR A 48 -1.35 -3.95 -8.75
C THR A 48 -0.46 -3.11 -7.85
N ASN A 49 -0.01 -1.97 -8.31
CA ASN A 49 0.88 -1.07 -7.59
C ASN A 49 0.19 0.26 -7.27
N GLY A 50 0.52 0.86 -6.13
CA GLY A 50 0.06 2.20 -5.74
C GLY A 50 -1.24 2.26 -4.95
N LYS A 51 -1.91 1.13 -4.68
CA LYS A 51 -3.16 1.10 -3.89
C LYS A 51 -3.03 1.83 -2.55
N GLY A 52 -2.08 1.41 -1.72
CA GLY A 52 -1.86 2.01 -0.40
C GLY A 52 -1.46 3.49 -0.46
N SER A 53 -0.66 3.90 -1.47
CA SER A 53 -0.33 5.32 -1.67
C SER A 53 -1.57 6.15 -2.00
N LEU A 54 -2.42 5.68 -2.92
CA LEU A 54 -3.68 6.35 -3.25
C LEU A 54 -4.64 6.36 -2.05
N ALA A 55 -4.72 5.25 -1.31
CA ALA A 55 -5.53 5.17 -0.10
C ALA A 55 -5.09 6.18 0.96
N ALA A 56 -3.79 6.29 1.21
CA ALA A 56 -3.23 7.26 2.15
C ALA A 56 -3.50 8.72 1.73
N MET A 57 -3.29 9.05 0.44
CA MET A 57 -3.60 10.39 -0.08
C MET A 57 -5.09 10.71 0.02
N THR A 58 -5.95 9.79 -0.39
CA THR A 58 -7.41 9.97 -0.35
C THR A 58 -7.89 10.14 1.09
N SER A 59 -7.47 9.26 2.02
CA SER A 59 -7.83 9.37 3.43
C SER A 59 -7.36 10.68 4.05
N SER A 60 -6.13 11.11 3.74
CA SER A 60 -5.58 12.37 4.24
C SER A 60 -6.37 13.60 3.75
N ILE A 61 -6.81 13.61 2.46
CA ILE A 61 -7.67 14.68 1.92
C ILE A 61 -9.01 14.73 2.65
N LEU A 62 -9.64 13.57 2.86
CA LEU A 62 -10.95 13.51 3.52
C LEU A 62 -10.86 13.95 4.99
N THR A 63 -9.81 13.55 5.69
CA THR A 63 -9.53 14.00 7.07
C THR A 63 -9.28 15.51 7.11
N ALA A 64 -8.49 16.06 6.15
CA ALA A 64 -8.27 17.51 6.05
C ALA A 64 -9.56 18.28 5.73
N ALA A 65 -10.51 17.67 5.03
CA ALA A 65 -11.84 18.23 4.78
C ALA A 65 -12.78 18.14 6.00
N GLY A 66 -12.33 17.53 7.11
CA GLY A 66 -13.08 17.46 8.37
C GLY A 66 -14.00 16.25 8.50
N TYR A 67 -13.94 15.28 7.57
CA TYR A 67 -14.68 14.02 7.67
C TYR A 67 -13.94 13.03 8.55
N LYS A 68 -14.67 12.34 9.45
CA LYS A 68 -14.15 11.21 10.21
C LYS A 68 -13.90 10.04 9.25
N THR A 69 -12.65 9.81 8.91
CA THR A 69 -12.25 8.95 7.80
C THR A 69 -11.61 7.67 8.29
N GLY A 70 -12.24 6.53 8.00
CA GLY A 70 -11.64 5.20 8.18
C GLY A 70 -10.71 4.85 7.03
N LEU A 71 -9.61 4.16 7.33
CA LEU A 71 -8.64 3.66 6.35
C LEU A 71 -8.26 2.22 6.65
N THR A 72 -8.34 1.33 5.65
CA THR A 72 -7.66 0.02 5.69
C THR A 72 -6.57 -0.05 4.64
N ILE A 73 -5.41 -0.57 5.03
CA ILE A 73 -4.27 -0.85 4.15
C ILE A 73 -3.74 -2.27 4.36
N SER A 74 -3.13 -2.83 3.32
CA SER A 74 -2.49 -4.14 3.41
C SER A 74 -1.34 -4.29 2.39
N PRO A 75 -0.25 -4.98 2.79
CA PRO A 75 0.08 -5.40 4.16
C PRO A 75 0.52 -4.21 5.03
N TYR A 76 0.59 -4.42 6.35
CA TYR A 76 1.26 -3.51 7.28
C TYR A 76 2.79 -3.62 7.17
N VAL A 77 3.51 -2.63 7.63
CA VAL A 77 4.99 -2.63 7.61
C VAL A 77 5.56 -3.06 8.96
N VAL A 78 5.26 -2.36 10.03
CA VAL A 78 5.83 -2.62 11.36
C VAL A 78 4.78 -3.07 12.37
N ASP A 79 3.68 -2.33 12.48
CA ASP A 79 2.64 -2.58 13.47
C ASP A 79 1.37 -3.12 12.79
N PHE A 80 0.89 -4.27 13.25
CA PHE A 80 -0.35 -4.87 12.73
C PHE A 80 -1.52 -3.87 12.69
N ARG A 81 -1.55 -2.90 13.62
CA ARG A 81 -2.59 -1.88 13.72
C ARG A 81 -2.56 -0.85 12.60
N GLU A 82 -1.47 -0.75 11.80
CA GLU A 82 -1.42 0.08 10.60
C GLU A 82 -2.54 -0.24 9.62
N ARG A 83 -3.07 -1.48 9.67
CA ARG A 83 -4.21 -1.93 8.85
C ARG A 83 -5.52 -1.20 9.16
N PHE A 84 -5.62 -0.56 10.31
CA PHE A 84 -6.84 0.02 10.85
C PHE A 84 -6.55 1.43 11.35
N GLN A 85 -6.99 2.43 10.62
CA GLN A 85 -6.77 3.82 10.99
C GLN A 85 -8.08 4.60 10.91
N ILE A 86 -8.23 5.58 11.80
CA ILE A 86 -9.26 6.63 11.72
C ILE A 86 -8.53 7.96 11.87
N ASP A 87 -8.72 8.87 10.91
CA ASP A 87 -8.08 10.19 10.87
C ASP A 87 -6.55 10.14 11.02
N GLY A 88 -5.92 9.08 10.43
CA GLY A 88 -4.50 8.82 10.50
C GLY A 88 -4.01 8.13 11.78
N GLU A 89 -4.88 7.95 12.79
CA GLU A 89 -4.54 7.30 14.05
C GLU A 89 -4.88 5.81 14.02
N MET A 90 -3.90 4.97 14.40
CA MET A 90 -4.08 3.53 14.47
C MET A 90 -5.09 3.13 15.55
N ILE A 91 -5.82 2.05 15.31
CA ILE A 91 -6.73 1.47 16.29
C ILE A 91 -6.07 1.31 17.67
N PRO A 92 -6.70 1.77 18.77
CA PRO A 92 -6.16 1.59 20.11
C PRO A 92 -5.97 0.10 20.45
N PRO A 93 -4.88 -0.29 21.13
CA PRO A 93 -4.59 -1.69 21.45
C PRO A 93 -5.75 -2.44 22.11
N ARG A 94 -6.41 -1.80 23.08
CA ARG A 94 -7.54 -2.39 23.79
C ARG A 94 -8.77 -2.55 22.90
N THR A 95 -8.99 -1.61 21.97
CA THR A 95 -10.10 -1.70 21.01
C THR A 95 -9.88 -2.86 20.05
N LEU A 96 -8.67 -3.01 19.51
CA LEU A 96 -8.28 -4.15 18.68
C LEU A 96 -8.57 -5.48 19.39
N ALA A 97 -8.11 -5.64 20.64
CA ALA A 97 -8.33 -6.87 21.41
C ALA A 97 -9.83 -7.18 21.61
N ASN A 98 -10.62 -6.17 22.00
CA ASN A 98 -12.05 -6.36 22.25
C ASN A 98 -12.84 -6.69 20.97
N LEU A 99 -12.48 -6.09 19.82
CA LEU A 99 -13.14 -6.38 18.56
C LEU A 99 -12.71 -7.73 17.99
N THR A 100 -11.46 -8.14 18.21
CA THR A 100 -10.98 -9.48 17.85
C THR A 100 -11.78 -10.55 18.60
N GLU A 101 -12.03 -10.40 19.91
CA GLU A 101 -12.86 -11.34 20.67
C GLU A 101 -14.25 -11.52 20.00
N LYS A 102 -14.90 -10.42 19.62
CA LYS A 102 -16.19 -10.49 18.93
C LYS A 102 -16.14 -11.20 17.58
N VAL A 103 -15.08 -10.95 16.80
CA VAL A 103 -14.89 -11.62 15.50
C VAL A 103 -14.67 -13.13 15.70
N LEU A 104 -13.88 -13.51 16.70
CA LEU A 104 -13.63 -14.93 17.02
C LEU A 104 -14.90 -15.62 17.52
N ASP A 105 -15.69 -14.98 18.39
CA ASP A 105 -16.99 -15.50 18.84
C ASP A 105 -17.94 -15.75 17.67
N ALA A 106 -17.98 -14.85 16.67
CA ALA A 106 -18.76 -15.02 15.46
C ALA A 106 -18.24 -16.18 14.59
N ILE A 107 -16.91 -16.35 14.48
CA ILE A 107 -16.28 -17.46 13.77
C ILE A 107 -16.63 -18.79 14.43
N ASP A 108 -16.57 -18.87 15.76
CA ASP A 108 -16.93 -20.07 16.52
C ASP A 108 -18.42 -20.44 16.34
N ALA A 109 -19.31 -19.43 16.29
CA ALA A 109 -20.74 -19.64 16.00
C ALA A 109 -20.95 -20.20 14.58
N ILE A 110 -20.27 -19.64 13.56
CA ILE A 110 -20.31 -20.14 12.18
C ILE A 110 -19.87 -21.62 12.11
N GLU A 111 -18.77 -21.97 12.76
CA GLU A 111 -18.28 -23.36 12.80
C GLU A 111 -19.26 -24.29 13.52
N ALA A 112 -19.88 -23.85 14.62
CA ALA A 112 -20.90 -24.62 15.36
C ALA A 112 -22.16 -24.88 14.53
N GLU A 113 -22.50 -23.99 13.61
CA GLU A 113 -23.60 -24.13 12.65
C GLU A 113 -23.22 -24.98 11.42
N GLY A 114 -21.95 -25.42 11.32
CA GLY A 114 -21.41 -26.19 10.19
C GLY A 114 -21.02 -25.36 8.98
N GLY A 115 -20.88 -24.05 9.16
CA GLY A 115 -20.36 -23.13 8.15
C GLY A 115 -18.84 -23.25 7.93
N GLU A 116 -18.36 -22.74 6.80
CA GLU A 116 -16.93 -22.71 6.51
C GLU A 116 -16.23 -21.65 7.35
N LYS A 117 -15.11 -22.02 7.98
CA LYS A 117 -14.31 -21.13 8.81
C LYS A 117 -13.74 -19.96 8.00
N PRO A 118 -13.97 -18.71 8.42
CA PRO A 118 -13.35 -17.53 7.81
C PRO A 118 -11.83 -17.57 7.83
N VAL A 119 -11.21 -16.99 6.80
CA VAL A 119 -9.75 -16.86 6.72
C VAL A 119 -9.25 -15.59 7.42
N GLU A 120 -7.94 -15.53 7.69
CA GLU A 120 -7.29 -14.40 8.37
C GLU A 120 -7.70 -13.06 7.77
N PHE A 121 -7.63 -12.89 6.44
CA PHE A 121 -7.94 -11.63 5.80
C PHE A 121 -9.42 -11.23 5.92
N GLU A 122 -10.33 -12.18 5.92
CA GLU A 122 -11.77 -11.93 6.15
C GLU A 122 -12.03 -11.48 7.59
N ALA A 123 -11.42 -12.14 8.58
CA ALA A 123 -11.53 -11.75 9.98
C ALA A 123 -10.97 -10.34 10.23
N VAL A 124 -9.81 -10.03 9.64
CA VAL A 124 -9.17 -8.70 9.69
C VAL A 124 -10.06 -7.64 9.04
N THR A 125 -10.65 -7.94 7.88
CA THR A 125 -11.55 -7.02 7.18
C THR A 125 -12.85 -6.78 7.97
N ALA A 126 -13.45 -7.83 8.54
CA ALA A 126 -14.63 -7.71 9.37
C ALA A 126 -14.37 -6.88 10.64
N LEU A 127 -13.20 -7.03 11.25
CA LEU A 127 -12.76 -6.20 12.38
C LEU A 127 -12.70 -4.72 12.01
N ALA A 128 -12.16 -4.38 10.82
CA ALA A 128 -12.15 -3.01 10.33
C ALA A 128 -13.57 -2.45 10.18
N PHE A 129 -14.47 -3.20 9.56
CA PHE A 129 -15.86 -2.78 9.37
C PHE A 129 -16.57 -2.55 10.72
N LEU A 130 -16.40 -3.46 11.69
CA LEU A 130 -16.94 -3.29 13.04
C LEU A 130 -16.41 -2.01 13.70
N TRP A 131 -15.12 -1.71 13.56
CA TRP A 131 -14.56 -0.52 14.19
C TRP A 131 -15.07 0.76 13.53
N PHE A 132 -15.07 0.84 12.20
CA PHE A 132 -15.54 2.01 11.48
C PHE A 132 -17.02 2.30 11.68
N ALA A 133 -17.87 1.25 11.66
CA ALA A 133 -19.30 1.39 11.95
C ALA A 133 -19.53 1.84 13.41
N ARG A 134 -18.86 1.21 14.38
CA ARG A 134 -18.93 1.61 15.80
C ARG A 134 -18.52 3.05 16.03
N GLU A 135 -17.42 3.49 15.38
CA GLU A 135 -16.91 4.84 15.51
C GLU A 135 -17.66 5.84 14.64
N LYS A 136 -18.62 5.38 13.83
CA LYS A 136 -19.45 6.20 12.92
C LYS A 136 -18.58 7.03 11.98
N CYS A 137 -17.67 6.38 11.25
CA CYS A 137 -16.91 7.05 10.22
C CYS A 137 -17.84 7.59 9.13
N ASP A 138 -17.64 8.84 8.72
CA ASP A 138 -18.41 9.45 7.64
C ASP A 138 -18.10 8.80 6.29
N LEU A 139 -16.81 8.50 6.06
CA LEU A 139 -16.27 7.85 4.88
C LEU A 139 -15.22 6.82 5.26
N VAL A 140 -15.09 5.77 4.46
CA VAL A 140 -14.01 4.79 4.61
C VAL A 140 -13.26 4.59 3.30
N VAL A 141 -11.93 4.52 3.37
CA VAL A 141 -11.06 4.19 2.25
C VAL A 141 -10.59 2.75 2.42
N LEU A 142 -10.98 1.88 1.49
CA LEU A 142 -10.70 0.45 1.53
C LEU A 142 -9.71 0.05 0.45
N GLU A 143 -8.51 -0.38 0.85
CA GLU A 143 -7.57 -1.06 -0.04
C GLU A 143 -7.93 -2.53 -0.18
N THR A 144 -8.05 -3.06 -1.42
CA THR A 144 -8.19 -4.51 -1.65
C THR A 144 -6.91 -5.24 -1.26
N GLY A 145 -7.06 -6.42 -0.64
CA GLY A 145 -5.93 -7.30 -0.35
C GLY A 145 -5.38 -7.95 -1.61
N LEU A 146 -6.24 -8.64 -2.36
CA LEU A 146 -5.89 -9.39 -3.56
C LEU A 146 -7.02 -9.35 -4.61
N GLY A 147 -6.67 -9.00 -5.84
CA GLY A 147 -7.65 -8.96 -6.92
C GLY A 147 -8.66 -7.83 -6.73
N GLY A 148 -9.93 -8.15 -6.58
CA GLY A 148 -11.02 -7.22 -6.36
C GLY A 148 -12.37 -7.93 -6.30
N ARG A 149 -12.74 -8.70 -7.33
CA ARG A 149 -14.05 -9.36 -7.46
C ARG A 149 -14.41 -10.23 -6.26
N CYS A 150 -13.47 -11.05 -5.80
CA CYS A 150 -13.63 -11.97 -4.67
C CYS A 150 -12.88 -11.51 -3.42
N ASP A 151 -12.38 -10.27 -3.38
CA ASP A 151 -11.71 -9.73 -2.21
C ASP A 151 -12.71 -9.49 -1.06
N ALA A 152 -12.32 -9.81 0.18
CA ALA A 152 -13.18 -9.66 1.34
C ALA A 152 -13.77 -8.24 1.49
N THR A 153 -13.03 -7.21 1.07
CA THR A 153 -13.50 -5.82 1.10
C THR A 153 -14.65 -5.56 0.12
N ASN A 154 -14.87 -6.45 -0.86
CA ASN A 154 -15.87 -6.25 -1.91
C ASN A 154 -17.32 -6.53 -1.46
N VAL A 155 -17.55 -6.98 -0.23
CA VAL A 155 -18.91 -7.17 0.34
C VAL A 155 -19.59 -5.84 0.69
N VAL A 156 -18.87 -4.73 0.84
CA VAL A 156 -19.46 -3.40 1.12
C VAL A 156 -20.39 -2.99 -0.01
N PRO A 157 -21.69 -2.73 0.28
CA PRO A 157 -22.69 -2.43 -0.74
C PRO A 157 -22.63 -0.97 -1.24
N HIS A 158 -22.32 -0.02 -0.35
CA HIS A 158 -22.40 1.43 -0.64
C HIS A 158 -21.01 1.97 -1.01
N LYS A 159 -20.64 1.77 -2.28
CA LYS A 159 -19.39 2.29 -2.86
C LYS A 159 -19.68 3.57 -3.61
N LEU A 160 -19.06 4.65 -3.19
CA LEU A 160 -19.15 5.95 -3.86
C LEU A 160 -18.18 5.99 -5.05
N VAL A 161 -16.94 5.58 -4.81
CA VAL A 161 -15.88 5.56 -5.82
C VAL A 161 -15.21 4.19 -5.86
N ALA A 162 -14.99 3.68 -7.07
CA ALA A 162 -14.13 2.53 -7.36
C ALA A 162 -12.88 3.01 -8.09
N ALA A 163 -11.74 3.02 -7.42
CA ALA A 163 -10.48 3.48 -8.01
C ALA A 163 -9.61 2.30 -8.44
N ILE A 164 -9.15 2.32 -9.71
CA ILE A 164 -8.27 1.29 -10.27
C ILE A 164 -6.89 1.91 -10.49
N THR A 165 -5.92 1.58 -9.63
CA THR A 165 -4.53 2.01 -9.79
C THR A 165 -3.84 1.20 -10.90
N LYS A 166 -2.55 1.44 -11.15
CA LYS A 166 -1.82 0.79 -12.24
C LYS A 166 -1.93 -0.73 -12.19
N ILE A 167 -2.34 -1.32 -13.30
CA ILE A 167 -2.36 -2.76 -13.53
C ILE A 167 -0.98 -3.22 -14.01
N GLY A 168 -0.50 -4.32 -13.47
CA GLY A 168 0.76 -4.98 -13.83
C GLY A 168 0.70 -6.46 -13.49
N TYR A 169 1.74 -7.18 -13.82
CA TYR A 169 1.86 -8.61 -13.50
C TYR A 169 2.18 -8.79 -12.01
N ASP A 170 1.28 -9.43 -11.29
CA ASP A 170 1.45 -9.86 -9.90
C ASP A 170 0.41 -10.95 -9.58
N HIS A 171 0.72 -11.86 -8.66
CA HIS A 171 -0.17 -12.93 -8.24
C HIS A 171 -0.80 -13.74 -9.38
N MET A 172 -0.01 -14.01 -10.43
CA MET A 172 -0.47 -14.63 -11.68
C MET A 172 -1.10 -16.01 -11.47
N GLU A 173 -0.66 -16.75 -10.46
CA GLU A 173 -1.24 -18.06 -10.08
C GLU A 173 -2.72 -17.98 -9.65
N VAL A 174 -3.15 -16.80 -9.15
CA VAL A 174 -4.51 -16.59 -8.62
C VAL A 174 -5.34 -15.73 -9.57
N LEU A 175 -4.75 -14.64 -10.11
CA LEU A 175 -5.48 -13.63 -10.88
C LEU A 175 -5.46 -13.89 -12.39
N GLY A 176 -4.62 -14.83 -12.85
CA GLY A 176 -4.40 -15.12 -14.26
C GLY A 176 -3.08 -14.57 -14.80
N ASP A 177 -2.69 -15.08 -15.95
CA ASP A 177 -1.38 -14.92 -16.57
C ASP A 177 -1.29 -13.80 -17.63
N THR A 178 -2.36 -13.01 -17.76
CA THR A 178 -2.44 -11.90 -18.71
C THR A 178 -3.00 -10.63 -18.04
N LEU A 179 -2.64 -9.44 -18.56
CA LEU A 179 -3.07 -8.16 -17.99
C LEU A 179 -4.58 -7.96 -18.05
N ASP A 180 -5.25 -8.47 -19.07
CA ASP A 180 -6.71 -8.41 -19.20
C ASP A 180 -7.42 -9.26 -18.13
N LYS A 181 -6.92 -10.46 -17.80
CA LYS A 181 -7.45 -11.30 -16.72
C LYS A 181 -7.28 -10.62 -15.36
N ILE A 182 -6.07 -10.11 -15.08
CA ILE A 182 -5.76 -9.39 -13.85
C ILE A 182 -6.65 -8.14 -13.73
N ALA A 183 -6.83 -7.39 -14.82
CA ALA A 183 -7.69 -6.22 -14.86
C ALA A 183 -9.16 -6.58 -14.61
N ALA A 184 -9.66 -7.68 -15.19
CA ALA A 184 -11.03 -8.16 -14.97
C ALA A 184 -11.32 -8.50 -13.50
N GLU A 185 -10.38 -9.17 -12.80
CA GLU A 185 -10.51 -9.44 -11.37
C GLU A 185 -10.54 -8.16 -10.53
N LYS A 186 -9.68 -7.17 -10.87
CA LYS A 186 -9.63 -5.90 -10.15
C LYS A 186 -10.83 -5.01 -10.46
N ALA A 187 -11.29 -4.97 -11.70
CA ALA A 187 -12.50 -4.24 -12.11
C ALA A 187 -13.77 -4.80 -11.47
N GLY A 188 -13.73 -5.99 -10.86
CA GLY A 188 -14.84 -6.58 -10.10
C GLY A 188 -15.30 -5.75 -8.89
N ILE A 189 -14.55 -4.72 -8.46
CA ILE A 189 -14.98 -3.76 -7.45
C ILE A 189 -15.97 -2.72 -7.98
N ILE A 190 -16.05 -2.54 -9.30
CA ILE A 190 -16.97 -1.59 -9.95
C ILE A 190 -18.40 -2.12 -9.81
N LYS A 191 -19.30 -1.31 -9.27
CA LYS A 191 -20.71 -1.64 -9.04
C LYS A 191 -21.60 -0.50 -9.56
N GLU A 192 -22.89 -0.78 -9.72
CA GLU A 192 -23.88 0.25 -10.04
C GLU A 192 -23.87 1.34 -8.95
N GLY A 193 -23.99 2.59 -9.38
CA GLY A 193 -23.97 3.76 -8.49
C GLY A 193 -22.58 4.24 -8.06
N THR A 194 -21.49 3.57 -8.46
CA THR A 194 -20.12 4.04 -8.21
C THR A 194 -19.63 4.97 -9.33
N VAL A 195 -18.74 5.91 -9.00
CA VAL A 195 -17.90 6.60 -9.99
C VAL A 195 -16.57 5.85 -10.10
N VAL A 196 -16.11 5.59 -11.31
CA VAL A 196 -14.80 4.94 -11.52
C VAL A 196 -13.73 5.98 -11.72
N VAL A 197 -12.65 5.91 -10.92
CA VAL A 197 -11.42 6.69 -11.16
C VAL A 197 -10.31 5.73 -11.58
N ASN A 198 -9.82 5.91 -12.81
CA ASN A 198 -8.85 5.02 -13.42
C ASN A 198 -7.46 5.64 -13.49
N TYR A 199 -6.42 4.83 -13.40
CA TYR A 199 -5.03 5.28 -13.53
C TYR A 199 -4.76 5.87 -14.91
N PRO A 200 -4.07 7.04 -15.04
CA PRO A 200 -3.92 7.75 -16.31
C PRO A 200 -3.04 7.04 -17.33
N ASP A 201 -2.23 6.08 -16.90
CA ASP A 201 -1.26 5.36 -17.74
C ASP A 201 -1.47 3.84 -17.65
N GLN A 202 -2.72 3.40 -17.84
CA GLN A 202 -3.03 1.98 -17.86
C GLN A 202 -2.46 1.29 -19.11
N PRO A 203 -1.95 0.05 -19.00
CA PRO A 203 -1.69 -0.78 -20.16
C PRO A 203 -2.94 -0.93 -21.04
N ALA A 204 -2.75 -0.93 -22.35
CA ALA A 204 -3.87 -0.99 -23.31
C ALA A 204 -4.73 -2.25 -23.09
N GLU A 205 -4.09 -3.38 -22.75
CA GLU A 205 -4.75 -4.67 -22.50
C GLU A 205 -5.65 -4.61 -21.23
N ALA A 206 -5.31 -3.77 -20.25
CA ALA A 206 -6.10 -3.62 -19.03
C ALA A 206 -7.36 -2.76 -19.22
N MET A 207 -7.38 -1.88 -20.24
CA MET A 207 -8.50 -0.96 -20.46
C MET A 207 -9.78 -1.66 -20.85
N GLY A 208 -9.73 -2.69 -21.68
CA GLY A 208 -10.91 -3.41 -22.16
C GLY A 208 -11.79 -3.95 -21.02
N PRO A 209 -11.26 -4.73 -20.07
CA PRO A 209 -12.02 -5.21 -18.92
C PRO A 209 -12.57 -4.11 -18.02
N ILE A 210 -11.81 -3.02 -17.78
CA ILE A 210 -12.26 -1.90 -16.95
C ILE A 210 -13.46 -1.19 -17.62
N LEU A 211 -13.36 -0.90 -18.92
CA LEU A 211 -14.47 -0.31 -19.70
C LEU A 211 -15.69 -1.21 -19.72
N THR A 212 -15.50 -2.52 -19.87
CA THR A 212 -16.60 -3.50 -19.86
C THR A 212 -17.30 -3.53 -18.50
N ALA A 213 -16.55 -3.53 -17.40
CA ALA A 213 -17.11 -3.52 -16.05
C ALA A 213 -17.90 -2.22 -15.78
N ALA A 214 -17.36 -1.06 -16.18
CA ALA A 214 -18.03 0.22 -16.01
C ALA A 214 -19.31 0.32 -16.85
N ALA A 215 -19.26 -0.14 -18.11
CA ALA A 215 -20.45 -0.20 -18.96
C ALA A 215 -21.54 -1.12 -18.38
N GLY A 216 -21.16 -2.29 -17.87
CA GLY A 216 -22.06 -3.22 -17.20
C GLY A 216 -22.68 -2.67 -15.91
N ALA A 217 -21.97 -1.79 -15.21
CA ALA A 217 -22.44 -1.08 -14.03
C ALA A 217 -23.14 0.26 -14.34
N HIS A 218 -23.29 0.62 -15.61
CA HIS A 218 -23.87 1.89 -16.06
C HIS A 218 -23.22 3.12 -15.41
N THR A 219 -21.91 3.10 -15.24
CA THR A 219 -21.16 4.17 -14.57
C THR A 219 -20.15 4.86 -15.48
N SER A 220 -19.82 6.10 -15.13
CA SER A 220 -18.80 6.88 -15.81
C SER A 220 -17.40 6.52 -15.35
N ILE A 221 -16.41 6.70 -16.23
CA ILE A 221 -14.99 6.57 -15.90
C ILE A 221 -14.33 7.94 -15.99
N ILE A 222 -13.65 8.33 -14.94
CA ILE A 222 -12.78 9.49 -14.88
C ILE A 222 -11.34 8.97 -14.98
N THR A 223 -10.59 9.47 -15.93
CA THR A 223 -9.16 9.21 -16.05
C THR A 223 -8.45 10.56 -16.00
N PRO A 224 -7.54 10.80 -15.03
CA PRO A 224 -6.79 12.06 -14.98
C PRO A 224 -6.10 12.36 -16.32
N ASP A 225 -6.22 13.59 -16.81
CA ASP A 225 -5.53 14.00 -18.03
C ASP A 225 -4.03 14.19 -17.74
N LYS A 226 -3.20 13.49 -18.50
CA LYS A 226 -1.75 13.60 -18.39
C LYS A 226 -1.20 14.95 -18.83
N ASP A 227 -1.88 15.60 -19.79
CA ASP A 227 -1.45 16.89 -20.31
C ASP A 227 -1.67 18.00 -19.28
N ASP A 228 -2.61 17.79 -18.34
CA ASP A 228 -2.86 18.68 -17.21
C ASP A 228 -1.97 18.39 -16.01
N LEU A 229 -1.14 17.34 -16.06
CA LEU A 229 -0.27 16.93 -14.96
C LEU A 229 1.19 17.31 -15.20
N THR A 230 1.69 18.26 -14.44
CA THR A 230 3.10 18.67 -14.47
C THR A 230 3.80 18.38 -13.16
N LEU A 231 4.94 17.70 -13.25
CA LEU A 231 5.84 17.50 -12.11
C LEU A 231 6.75 18.71 -11.96
N LEU A 232 6.53 19.53 -10.94
CA LEU A 232 7.28 20.73 -10.68
C LEU A 232 8.67 20.42 -10.08
N ARG A 233 9.65 21.30 -10.29
CA ARG A 233 10.95 21.17 -9.62
C ARG A 233 10.81 21.47 -8.14
N GLY A 234 11.27 20.53 -7.29
CA GLY A 234 11.37 20.66 -5.84
C GLY A 234 12.83 20.53 -5.39
N LYS A 235 13.06 20.57 -4.08
CA LYS A 235 14.31 20.13 -3.48
C LYS A 235 14.45 18.61 -3.63
N ARG A 236 15.66 18.08 -3.36
CA ARG A 236 15.90 16.62 -3.38
C ARG A 236 14.79 15.85 -2.63
N LEU A 237 14.22 14.85 -3.28
CA LEU A 237 13.11 14.00 -2.78
C LEU A 237 11.82 14.75 -2.37
N GLU A 238 11.66 16.02 -2.76
CA GLU A 238 10.40 16.73 -2.64
C GLU A 238 9.66 16.67 -3.96
N ASN A 239 8.46 16.10 -3.94
CA ASN A 239 7.58 16.13 -5.08
C ASN A 239 6.61 17.30 -4.97
N ARG A 240 6.48 18.05 -6.04
CA ARG A 240 5.43 19.06 -6.22
C ARG A 240 4.80 18.85 -7.58
N ILE A 241 3.49 18.96 -7.63
CA ILE A 241 2.72 18.82 -8.88
C ILE A 241 1.93 20.09 -9.14
N ASP A 242 1.59 20.27 -10.42
CA ASP A 242 0.46 21.09 -10.87
C ASP A 242 -0.46 20.15 -11.65
N TYR A 243 -1.68 19.96 -11.17
CA TYR A 243 -2.70 19.16 -11.84
C TYR A 243 -3.98 19.95 -11.92
N GLY A 244 -4.37 20.36 -13.14
CA GLY A 244 -5.58 21.14 -13.37
C GLY A 244 -5.64 22.45 -12.56
N GLY A 245 -4.48 23.03 -12.19
CA GLY A 245 -4.35 24.21 -11.33
C GLY A 245 -4.14 23.92 -9.84
N TYR A 246 -4.28 22.68 -9.39
CA TYR A 246 -3.91 22.25 -8.04
C TYR A 246 -2.39 22.13 -7.89
N ARG A 247 -1.77 23.15 -7.31
CA ARG A 247 -0.32 23.19 -7.05
C ARG A 247 0.02 22.65 -5.68
N ALA A 248 0.22 21.34 -5.58
CA ALA A 248 0.41 20.64 -4.34
C ALA A 248 1.87 20.23 -4.10
N ALA A 249 2.32 20.32 -2.85
CA ALA A 249 3.43 19.51 -2.36
C ALA A 249 2.90 18.12 -2.02
N LEU A 250 3.68 17.06 -2.33
CA LEU A 250 3.28 15.69 -1.99
C LEU A 250 4.05 15.22 -0.77
N GLY A 251 3.33 14.69 0.21
CA GLY A 251 3.91 14.07 1.40
C GLY A 251 4.58 12.73 1.12
N LEU A 252 4.23 12.08 -0.02
CA LEU A 252 4.85 10.85 -0.50
C LEU A 252 5.84 11.15 -1.64
N PRO A 253 7.14 10.87 -1.47
CA PRO A 253 8.14 11.03 -2.51
C PRO A 253 7.99 10.00 -3.64
N GLY A 254 8.63 10.28 -4.79
CA GLY A 254 8.63 9.42 -5.96
C GLY A 254 7.80 9.99 -7.12
N THR A 255 8.37 9.94 -8.34
CA THR A 255 7.75 10.54 -9.54
C THR A 255 6.39 9.91 -9.87
N HIS A 256 6.23 8.62 -9.61
CA HIS A 256 4.99 7.87 -9.80
C HIS A 256 3.84 8.35 -8.90
N GLN A 257 4.15 9.02 -7.78
CA GLN A 257 3.14 9.56 -6.87
C GLN A 257 2.34 10.72 -7.49
N ALA A 258 2.86 11.35 -8.54
CA ALA A 258 2.13 12.38 -9.27
C ALA A 258 0.81 11.85 -9.86
N ASN A 259 0.84 10.65 -10.47
CA ASN A 259 -0.36 10.02 -11.00
C ASN A 259 -1.36 9.64 -9.89
N HIS A 260 -0.88 9.14 -8.75
CA HIS A 260 -1.74 8.83 -7.60
C HIS A 260 -2.35 10.11 -7.00
N ALA A 261 -1.59 11.19 -6.95
CA ALA A 261 -2.10 12.49 -6.50
C ALA A 261 -3.18 13.04 -7.44
N ALA A 262 -2.99 12.96 -8.75
CA ALA A 262 -4.02 13.32 -9.72
C ALA A 262 -5.30 12.47 -9.55
N MET A 263 -5.15 11.15 -9.34
CA MET A 263 -6.30 10.28 -9.01
C MET A 263 -6.98 10.69 -7.70
N ALA A 264 -6.21 11.04 -6.65
CA ALA A 264 -6.79 11.48 -5.38
C ALA A 264 -7.55 12.80 -5.50
N VAL A 265 -7.07 13.73 -6.33
CA VAL A 265 -7.81 14.95 -6.70
C VAL A 265 -9.12 14.59 -7.40
N GLU A 266 -9.09 13.72 -8.42
CA GLU A 266 -10.31 13.30 -9.12
C GLU A 266 -11.30 12.56 -8.21
N ILE A 267 -10.83 11.77 -7.24
CA ILE A 267 -11.68 11.13 -6.23
C ILE A 267 -12.38 12.22 -5.39
N ALA A 268 -11.64 13.21 -4.92
CA ALA A 268 -12.21 14.31 -4.14
C ALA A 268 -13.24 15.12 -4.95
N LEU A 269 -12.92 15.42 -6.21
CA LEU A 269 -13.84 16.12 -7.13
C LEU A 269 -15.08 15.28 -7.44
N ALA A 270 -14.95 13.96 -7.62
CA ALA A 270 -16.07 13.05 -7.84
C ALA A 270 -17.00 13.01 -6.60
N LEU A 271 -16.43 12.92 -5.40
CA LEU A 271 -17.19 12.98 -4.15
C LEU A 271 -17.97 14.29 -4.01
N TRP A 272 -17.35 15.40 -4.38
CA TRP A 272 -18.01 16.70 -4.37
C TRP A 272 -19.13 16.80 -5.43
N ARG A 273 -18.86 16.44 -6.68
CA ARG A 273 -19.79 16.65 -7.81
C ARG A 273 -20.98 15.70 -7.78
N GLU A 274 -20.74 14.41 -7.49
CA GLU A 274 -21.74 13.36 -7.65
C GLU A 274 -22.44 13.03 -6.33
N PHE A 275 -21.80 13.25 -5.19
CA PHE A 275 -22.31 12.84 -3.88
C PHE A 275 -22.50 14.00 -2.89
N GLY A 276 -22.08 15.24 -3.25
CA GLY A 276 -22.32 16.43 -2.46
C GLY A 276 -21.46 16.59 -1.21
N TYR A 277 -20.32 15.89 -1.12
CA TYR A 277 -19.36 16.08 -0.05
C TYR A 277 -18.64 17.41 -0.20
N ASP A 278 -18.58 18.21 0.86
CA ASP A 278 -17.91 19.52 0.86
C ASP A 278 -16.40 19.33 1.08
N ILE A 279 -15.63 19.34 0.00
CA ILE A 279 -14.17 19.15 0.00
C ILE A 279 -13.55 20.39 -0.65
N SER A 280 -12.96 21.26 0.18
CA SER A 280 -12.33 22.50 -0.32
C SER A 280 -11.00 22.22 -1.03
N ASP A 281 -10.60 23.15 -1.92
CA ASP A 281 -9.28 23.10 -2.57
C ASP A 281 -8.15 23.06 -1.53
N ASP A 282 -8.27 23.84 -0.44
CA ASP A 282 -7.29 23.85 0.66
C ASP A 282 -7.18 22.47 1.32
N ALA A 283 -8.30 21.75 1.51
CA ALA A 283 -8.28 20.41 2.06
C ALA A 283 -7.58 19.41 1.13
N ILE A 284 -7.79 19.54 -0.19
CA ILE A 284 -7.08 18.72 -1.20
C ILE A 284 -5.57 18.97 -1.12
N LEU A 285 -5.15 20.24 -1.13
CA LEU A 285 -3.73 20.62 -1.09
C LEU A 285 -3.06 20.16 0.22
N GLN A 286 -3.73 20.39 1.35
CA GLN A 286 -3.24 20.01 2.68
C GLN A 286 -3.16 18.49 2.81
N GLY A 287 -4.21 17.77 2.41
CA GLY A 287 -4.24 16.31 2.49
C GLY A 287 -3.15 15.64 1.64
N LEU A 288 -2.87 16.14 0.44
CA LEU A 288 -1.77 15.65 -0.39
C LEU A 288 -0.39 15.90 0.27
N ALA A 289 -0.21 17.03 0.93
CA ALA A 289 1.02 17.38 1.63
C ALA A 289 1.23 16.55 2.92
N ASP A 290 0.14 16.23 3.62
CA ASP A 290 0.18 15.49 4.88
C ASP A 290 0.13 13.98 4.74
N ALA A 291 -0.18 13.46 3.55
CA ALA A 291 -0.22 12.02 3.31
C ALA A 291 1.11 11.34 3.67
N ARG A 292 1.06 10.29 4.47
CA ARG A 292 2.23 9.50 4.89
C ARG A 292 1.94 8.01 4.70
N MET A 293 2.96 7.27 4.32
CA MET A 293 2.90 5.81 4.24
C MET A 293 4.28 5.22 4.55
N PRO A 294 4.39 4.37 5.59
CA PRO A 294 5.65 3.74 5.92
C PRO A 294 6.24 2.94 4.74
N ALA A 295 7.56 2.94 4.62
CA ALA A 295 8.29 2.21 3.59
C ALA A 295 7.82 2.48 2.14
N ARG A 296 7.41 3.72 1.85
CA ARG A 296 7.16 4.20 0.47
C ARG A 296 8.02 5.41 0.21
N ILE A 297 9.31 5.16 -0.11
CA ILE A 297 10.37 6.17 -0.22
C ILE A 297 10.35 7.06 1.03
N GLU A 298 10.26 6.41 2.19
CA GLU A 298 10.14 7.08 3.49
C GLU A 298 11.47 7.72 3.86
N VAL A 299 11.52 9.05 3.88
CA VAL A 299 12.70 9.82 4.27
C VAL A 299 12.67 10.01 5.79
N LEU A 300 13.48 9.25 6.51
CA LEU A 300 13.57 9.29 7.97
C LEU A 300 14.56 10.36 8.46
N ARG A 301 15.62 10.62 7.71
CA ARG A 301 16.57 11.73 7.92
C ARG A 301 17.03 12.27 6.57
N ARG A 302 17.18 13.59 6.45
CA ARG A 302 17.55 14.22 5.18
C ARG A 302 19.05 14.41 4.99
N HIS A 303 19.80 14.60 6.07
CA HIS A 303 21.24 14.88 6.01
C HIS A 303 21.96 14.28 7.24
N PRO A 304 22.85 13.27 7.05
CA PRO A 304 22.94 12.40 5.87
C PRO A 304 21.61 11.66 5.63
N LEU A 305 21.33 11.31 4.38
CA LEU A 305 20.06 10.67 4.02
C LEU A 305 19.91 9.32 4.71
N LEU A 306 18.75 9.10 5.34
CA LEU A 306 18.25 7.76 5.70
C LEU A 306 16.90 7.56 5.02
N LEU A 307 16.83 6.62 4.10
CA LEU A 307 15.65 6.33 3.31
C LEU A 307 15.26 4.86 3.42
N LEU A 308 13.97 4.60 3.55
CA LEU A 308 13.39 3.27 3.61
C LEU A 308 12.37 3.08 2.50
N ASP A 309 12.47 1.99 1.73
CA ASP A 309 11.49 1.63 0.73
C ASP A 309 11.18 0.13 0.73
N GLY A 310 9.92 -0.22 0.60
CA GLY A 310 9.44 -1.60 0.60
C GLY A 310 9.30 -2.22 -0.78
N CYS A 311 9.99 -1.72 -1.81
CA CYS A 311 9.98 -2.31 -3.15
C CYS A 311 10.38 -3.79 -3.09
N HIS A 312 9.65 -4.63 -3.81
CA HIS A 312 9.80 -6.08 -3.74
C HIS A 312 9.53 -6.78 -5.09
N ASN A 313 9.45 -5.98 -6.16
CA ASN A 313 9.31 -6.43 -7.54
C ASN A 313 10.07 -5.49 -8.48
N PRO A 314 10.32 -5.87 -9.74
CA PRO A 314 11.06 -5.05 -10.70
C PRO A 314 10.46 -3.65 -10.91
N ASP A 315 9.13 -3.54 -11.03
CA ASP A 315 8.47 -2.22 -11.19
C ASP A 315 8.75 -1.28 -10.01
N GLY A 316 8.67 -1.80 -8.77
CA GLY A 316 8.98 -1.04 -7.56
C GLY A 316 10.46 -0.61 -7.51
N ALA A 317 11.38 -1.51 -7.83
CA ALA A 317 12.81 -1.24 -7.90
C ALA A 317 13.13 -0.14 -8.93
N LYS A 318 12.56 -0.24 -10.12
CA LYS A 318 12.69 0.77 -11.18
C LYS A 318 12.15 2.14 -10.75
N MET A 319 11.03 2.18 -10.02
CA MET A 319 10.48 3.44 -9.51
C MET A 319 11.37 4.08 -8.44
N LEU A 320 11.94 3.27 -7.55
CA LEU A 320 12.91 3.76 -6.55
C LEU A 320 14.15 4.29 -7.24
N ALA A 321 14.78 3.53 -8.14
CA ALA A 321 15.96 3.93 -8.90
C ALA A 321 15.73 5.24 -9.66
N ALA A 322 14.63 5.35 -10.41
CA ALA A 322 14.27 6.58 -11.12
C ALA A 322 14.10 7.79 -10.19
N THR A 323 13.61 7.57 -8.97
CA THR A 323 13.47 8.64 -7.97
C THR A 323 14.83 9.08 -7.42
N LEU A 324 15.74 8.13 -7.14
CA LEU A 324 17.08 8.42 -6.65
C LEU A 324 17.93 9.13 -7.72
N THR A 325 17.88 8.67 -8.97
CA THR A 325 18.55 9.30 -10.12
C THR A 325 18.06 10.74 -10.34
N ARG A 326 16.74 10.95 -10.34
CA ARG A 326 16.17 12.30 -10.47
C ARG A 326 16.58 13.25 -9.34
N ALA A 327 16.86 12.70 -8.15
CA ALA A 327 17.30 13.46 -6.99
C ALA A 327 18.83 13.69 -6.96
N ASP A 328 19.56 13.36 -8.03
CA ASP A 328 21.03 13.45 -8.17
C ASP A 328 21.77 12.68 -7.06
N PHE A 329 21.35 11.43 -6.82
CA PHE A 329 22.01 10.54 -5.85
C PHE A 329 22.77 9.38 -6.51
N GLU A 330 23.00 9.42 -7.83
CA GLU A 330 23.73 8.36 -8.55
C GLU A 330 25.12 8.12 -7.93
N GLU A 331 25.44 6.83 -7.68
CA GLU A 331 26.72 6.37 -7.09
C GLU A 331 27.12 7.07 -5.78
N ASN A 332 26.20 7.77 -5.14
CA ASN A 332 26.49 8.60 -3.97
C ASN A 332 25.74 8.12 -2.71
N LEU A 333 25.22 6.90 -2.77
CA LEU A 333 24.46 6.26 -1.69
C LEU A 333 25.03 4.89 -1.34
N VAL A 334 24.73 4.40 -0.15
CA VAL A 334 24.98 3.03 0.27
C VAL A 334 23.63 2.29 0.34
N GLY A 335 23.55 1.12 -0.30
CA GLY A 335 22.38 0.26 -0.26
C GLY A 335 22.46 -0.74 0.88
N VAL A 336 21.31 -0.98 1.58
CA VAL A 336 21.09 -2.17 2.40
C VAL A 336 19.95 -2.93 1.76
N LEU A 337 20.23 -4.11 1.19
CA LEU A 337 19.30 -4.88 0.39
C LEU A 337 19.00 -6.26 0.99
N GLY A 338 17.69 -6.62 1.02
CA GLY A 338 17.25 -7.96 1.39
C GLY A 338 15.95 -8.31 0.67
N VAL A 339 15.96 -9.40 -0.09
CA VAL A 339 14.89 -9.79 -1.01
C VAL A 339 14.35 -11.17 -0.68
N LEU A 340 13.23 -11.55 -1.29
CA LEU A 340 12.68 -12.90 -1.21
C LEU A 340 13.13 -13.74 -2.42
N ALA A 341 13.36 -15.02 -2.21
CA ALA A 341 13.88 -15.94 -3.23
C ALA A 341 12.90 -16.20 -4.40
N ASP A 342 11.59 -16.01 -4.14
CA ASP A 342 10.52 -16.17 -5.13
C ASP A 342 10.27 -14.90 -5.99
N LYS A 343 11.09 -13.86 -5.82
CA LYS A 343 10.99 -12.61 -6.60
C LYS A 343 12.10 -12.51 -7.65
N ASP A 344 11.85 -11.71 -8.66
CA ASP A 344 12.82 -11.42 -9.70
C ASP A 344 13.87 -10.39 -9.20
N TYR A 345 14.70 -10.87 -8.27
CA TYR A 345 15.72 -10.03 -7.62
C TYR A 345 16.86 -9.62 -8.56
N LYS A 346 17.05 -10.35 -9.68
CA LYS A 346 18.10 -10.01 -10.65
C LYS A 346 17.75 -8.74 -11.40
N ASP A 347 16.53 -8.66 -11.89
CA ASP A 347 16.02 -7.45 -12.54
C ASP A 347 15.95 -6.29 -11.55
N MET A 348 15.55 -6.52 -10.29
CA MET A 348 15.59 -5.51 -9.25
C MET A 348 17.00 -4.96 -9.01
N LEU A 349 18.02 -5.83 -8.94
CA LEU A 349 19.42 -5.43 -8.78
C LEU A 349 19.94 -4.65 -9.98
N SER A 350 19.58 -5.05 -11.20
CA SER A 350 19.94 -4.35 -12.43
C SER A 350 19.51 -2.87 -12.40
N ASP A 351 18.33 -2.59 -11.89
CA ASP A 351 17.81 -1.23 -11.78
C ASP A 351 18.41 -0.44 -10.58
N LEU A 352 18.57 -1.10 -9.42
CA LEU A 352 18.94 -0.45 -8.16
C LEU A 352 20.45 -0.25 -7.99
N ALA A 353 21.28 -1.22 -8.41
CA ALA A 353 22.69 -1.21 -8.12
C ALA A 353 23.43 0.02 -8.68
N PRO A 354 23.07 0.59 -9.84
CA PRO A 354 23.70 1.83 -10.32
C PRO A 354 23.50 3.05 -9.40
N CYS A 355 22.57 2.99 -8.45
CA CYS A 355 22.35 4.06 -7.48
C CYS A 355 23.32 4.01 -6.30
N PHE A 356 24.09 2.93 -6.14
CA PHE A 356 24.87 2.65 -4.94
C PHE A 356 26.36 2.51 -5.21
N ALA A 357 27.17 3.22 -4.44
CA ALA A 357 28.63 3.02 -4.39
C ALA A 357 28.99 1.65 -3.76
N LYS A 358 28.16 1.16 -2.82
CA LYS A 358 28.31 -0.13 -2.16
C LYS A 358 26.96 -0.65 -1.69
N ILE A 359 26.81 -1.97 -1.70
CA ILE A 359 25.61 -2.67 -1.20
C ILE A 359 25.99 -3.60 -0.05
N TYR A 360 25.29 -3.47 1.09
CA TYR A 360 25.28 -4.48 2.13
C TYR A 360 24.03 -5.36 1.96
N THR A 361 24.23 -6.66 1.79
CA THR A 361 23.14 -7.62 1.62
C THR A 361 22.81 -8.30 2.94
N VAL A 362 21.50 -8.53 3.18
CA VAL A 362 21.02 -9.17 4.40
C VAL A 362 19.96 -10.22 4.09
N THR A 363 19.78 -11.17 5.02
CA THR A 363 18.68 -12.14 5.00
C THR A 363 17.55 -11.60 5.87
N PRO A 364 16.43 -11.10 5.31
CA PRO A 364 15.27 -10.68 6.10
C PRO A 364 14.70 -11.83 6.93
N ASN A 365 14.11 -11.54 8.08
CA ASN A 365 13.47 -12.55 8.92
C ASN A 365 12.15 -13.05 8.28
N CYS A 366 12.29 -13.90 7.28
CA CYS A 366 11.21 -14.51 6.55
C CYS A 366 11.64 -15.89 6.00
N PRO A 367 10.79 -16.94 6.10
CA PRO A 367 11.13 -18.27 5.58
C PRO A 367 11.42 -18.32 4.07
N ARG A 368 10.95 -17.31 3.31
CA ARG A 368 11.16 -17.20 1.86
C ARG A 368 12.31 -16.25 1.50
N ALA A 369 13.07 -15.78 2.48
CA ALA A 369 14.17 -14.85 2.23
C ALA A 369 15.28 -15.51 1.40
N LEU A 370 15.85 -14.77 0.45
CA LEU A 370 17.12 -15.12 -0.16
C LEU A 370 18.25 -14.87 0.84
N SER A 371 19.24 -15.76 0.89
CA SER A 371 20.37 -15.57 1.80
C SER A 371 21.22 -14.35 1.42
N ALA A 372 21.81 -13.71 2.42
CA ALA A 372 22.69 -12.57 2.21
C ALA A 372 23.85 -12.87 1.25
N GLU A 373 24.42 -14.08 1.36
CA GLU A 373 25.55 -14.55 0.53
C GLU A 373 25.13 -14.77 -0.93
N GLU A 374 23.94 -15.32 -1.17
CA GLU A 374 23.42 -15.50 -2.53
C GLU A 374 23.12 -14.17 -3.19
N LEU A 375 22.48 -13.26 -2.46
CA LEU A 375 22.22 -11.90 -2.94
C LEU A 375 23.52 -11.13 -3.20
N GLN A 376 24.52 -11.28 -2.33
CA GLN A 376 25.85 -10.68 -2.51
C GLN A 376 26.52 -11.14 -3.80
N LYS A 377 26.46 -12.44 -4.11
CA LYS A 377 27.06 -12.98 -5.34
C LYS A 377 26.48 -12.32 -6.60
N GLU A 378 25.16 -12.11 -6.61
CA GLU A 378 24.50 -11.44 -7.72
C GLU A 378 24.84 -9.93 -7.74
N ALA A 379 24.77 -9.26 -6.59
CA ALA A 379 25.04 -7.82 -6.47
C ALA A 379 26.47 -7.46 -6.95
N ARG A 380 27.43 -8.34 -6.73
CA ARG A 380 28.85 -8.16 -7.18
C ARG A 380 29.04 -8.09 -8.68
N PHE A 381 28.07 -8.53 -9.48
CA PHE A 381 28.12 -8.32 -10.94
C PHE A 381 27.83 -6.86 -11.32
N HIS A 382 27.28 -6.07 -10.41
CA HIS A 382 26.82 -4.70 -10.67
C HIS A 382 27.62 -3.63 -9.89
N THR A 383 27.97 -3.88 -8.61
CA THR A 383 28.69 -2.94 -7.74
C THR A 383 29.41 -3.68 -6.62
N ASP A 384 30.22 -2.97 -5.81
CA ASP A 384 30.82 -3.55 -4.60
C ASP A 384 29.73 -4.00 -3.62
N ALA A 385 29.82 -5.25 -3.14
CA ALA A 385 28.81 -5.81 -2.25
C ALA A 385 29.41 -6.71 -1.17
N GLU A 386 28.86 -6.62 0.05
CA GLU A 386 29.26 -7.37 1.24
C GLU A 386 28.02 -7.93 1.95
N ALA A 387 28.09 -9.21 2.31
CA ALA A 387 27.06 -9.82 3.17
C ALA A 387 27.24 -9.39 4.61
N ALA A 388 26.14 -9.06 5.28
CA ALA A 388 26.11 -8.70 6.69
C ALA A 388 25.37 -9.75 7.51
N ASP A 389 25.77 -9.89 8.80
CA ASP A 389 25.27 -10.92 9.71
C ASP A 389 23.82 -10.67 10.16
N SER A 390 23.38 -9.41 10.12
CA SER A 390 22.04 -8.99 10.52
C SER A 390 21.67 -7.63 9.89
N VAL A 391 20.39 -7.30 9.93
CA VAL A 391 19.89 -5.98 9.47
C VAL A 391 20.53 -4.84 10.28
N ALA A 392 20.69 -5.03 11.59
CA ALA A 392 21.35 -4.03 12.46
C ALA A 392 22.82 -3.84 12.10
N ASP A 393 23.54 -4.94 11.79
CA ASP A 393 24.94 -4.88 11.37
C ASP A 393 25.08 -4.20 10.01
N ALA A 394 24.19 -4.52 9.04
CA ALA A 394 24.19 -3.90 7.72
C ALA A 394 23.94 -2.39 7.78
N ILE A 395 22.94 -1.96 8.57
CA ILE A 395 22.64 -0.52 8.72
C ILE A 395 23.84 0.20 9.33
N ARG A 396 24.43 -0.36 10.41
CA ARG A 396 25.61 0.23 11.04
C ARG A 396 26.78 0.35 10.06
N LYS A 397 27.14 -0.75 9.37
CA LYS A 397 28.22 -0.75 8.36
C LYS A 397 27.94 0.24 7.23
N ALA A 398 26.68 0.34 6.78
CA ALA A 398 26.29 1.25 5.70
C ALA A 398 26.42 2.72 6.12
N VAL A 399 26.02 3.05 7.35
CA VAL A 399 26.18 4.42 7.91
C VAL A 399 27.66 4.75 8.07
N ASP A 400 28.43 3.87 8.72
CA ASP A 400 29.88 4.07 8.91
C ASP A 400 30.59 4.27 7.55
N TYR A 401 30.28 3.42 6.56
CA TYR A 401 30.85 3.53 5.22
C TYR A 401 30.46 4.83 4.50
N ALA A 402 29.20 5.24 4.63
CA ALA A 402 28.73 6.49 4.04
C ALA A 402 29.46 7.71 4.65
N ASP A 403 29.66 7.73 5.97
CA ASP A 403 30.34 8.80 6.68
C ASP A 403 31.83 8.83 6.32
N GLU A 404 32.54 7.69 6.33
CA GLU A 404 33.96 7.57 6.00
C GLU A 404 34.27 8.00 4.56
N ASN A 405 33.35 7.77 3.62
CA ASN A 405 33.53 8.10 2.21
C ASN A 405 32.78 9.38 1.78
N ASN A 406 32.22 10.13 2.74
CA ASN A 406 31.47 11.39 2.50
C ASN A 406 30.35 11.23 1.46
N LEU A 407 29.61 10.10 1.53
CA LEU A 407 28.48 9.80 0.67
C LEU A 407 27.21 10.49 1.19
N ALA A 408 26.19 10.58 0.33
CA ALA A 408 24.95 11.31 0.65
C ALA A 408 24.09 10.62 1.71
N GLY A 409 24.23 9.29 1.89
CA GLY A 409 23.52 8.55 2.93
C GLY A 409 23.21 7.09 2.57
N VAL A 410 22.19 6.52 3.25
CA VAL A 410 21.83 5.11 3.20
C VAL A 410 20.40 4.93 2.72
N VAL A 411 20.18 3.94 1.84
CA VAL A 411 18.87 3.48 1.39
C VAL A 411 18.69 2.01 1.78
N VAL A 412 17.62 1.69 2.49
CA VAL A 412 17.24 0.32 2.84
C VAL A 412 16.06 -0.09 1.98
N CYS A 413 16.18 -1.17 1.20
CA CYS A 413 15.12 -1.61 0.28
C CYS A 413 15.23 -3.08 -0.11
N GLY A 414 14.23 -3.60 -0.87
CA GLY A 414 14.22 -4.94 -1.45
C GLY A 414 13.08 -5.84 -0.97
N SER A 415 12.48 -5.58 0.18
CA SER A 415 11.27 -6.26 0.63
C SER A 415 10.57 -5.53 1.77
N LEU A 416 9.27 -5.77 1.92
CA LEU A 416 8.52 -5.27 3.09
C LEU A 416 8.97 -5.93 4.39
N TYR A 417 9.49 -7.17 4.34
CA TYR A 417 10.03 -7.84 5.54
C TYR A 417 11.30 -7.16 6.03
N LEU A 418 12.20 -6.80 5.12
CA LEU A 418 13.38 -5.99 5.49
C LEU A 418 12.94 -4.62 6.00
N ALA A 419 11.98 -3.98 5.35
CA ALA A 419 11.50 -2.67 5.77
C ALA A 419 10.92 -2.70 7.19
N ALA A 420 10.15 -3.73 7.53
CA ALA A 420 9.59 -3.94 8.87
C ALA A 420 10.68 -4.05 9.95
N GLU A 421 11.73 -4.81 9.66
CA GLU A 421 12.85 -5.03 10.60
C GLU A 421 13.76 -3.79 10.71
N ALA A 422 14.01 -3.12 9.58
CA ALA A 422 14.91 -1.99 9.50
C ALA A 422 14.33 -0.69 10.07
N ARG A 423 13.01 -0.43 9.89
CA ARG A 423 12.39 0.84 10.25
C ARG A 423 12.61 1.27 11.70
N PRO A 424 12.41 0.39 12.73
CA PRO A 424 12.67 0.77 14.12
C PRO A 424 14.15 1.09 14.39
N LEU A 425 15.07 0.45 13.66
CA LEU A 425 16.52 0.69 13.79
C LEU A 425 16.90 2.03 13.14
N LEU A 426 16.36 2.32 11.95
CA LEU A 426 16.60 3.57 11.24
C LEU A 426 16.01 4.78 11.98
N LEU A 427 14.84 4.64 12.63
CA LEU A 427 14.28 5.70 13.47
C LEU A 427 15.22 6.07 14.62
N LYS A 428 15.78 5.06 15.32
CA LYS A 428 16.79 5.30 16.36
C LYS A 428 18.07 5.93 15.80
N GLU A 429 18.46 5.57 14.57
CA GLU A 429 19.63 6.15 13.92
C GLU A 429 19.36 7.60 13.47
N ALA A 430 18.12 7.92 13.11
CA ALA A 430 17.73 9.26 12.70
C ALA A 430 17.70 10.28 13.88
N GLU A 431 17.59 9.80 15.11
CA GLU A 431 17.60 10.62 16.34
C GLU A 431 19.02 11.03 16.78
N LYS A 432 20.06 10.38 16.23
CA LYS A 432 21.47 10.71 16.50
C LYS A 432 21.91 11.93 15.66
#